data_49406a79b3283af151788a3dc04e28fc
#
_entry.id   49406a79b3283af151788a3dc04e28fc
#
_cell.length_a   1.000
_cell.length_b   1.000
_cell.length_c   1.000
_cell.angle_alpha   90.00
_cell.angle_beta   90.00
_cell.angle_gamma   90.00
#
_symmetry.space_group_name_H-M   'P 1'
#
loop_
_entity.id
_entity.type
_entity.pdbx_description
1 polymer ?
#
loop_
_entity_poly.entity_id
_entity_poly.type
_entity_poly.pdbx_seq_one_letter_code
_entity_poly.pdbx_strand_id
1 'polypeptide(L)'
;MIRNSLSGAALLALALLSAGPAAAQSKPKPHPKTAAAGGPASAQVAQGKKVFTQYCLTCHQADGGGVPNMNPPLIQTTYVLGDKARLVGIILHGFSEQVDIKGEAYNNVMPAHNFLTDAQIADLLTYVRHSFGNKASAVSAAEVKAVRAAGK
;
A
#
# COMPACT_ATOMS: atom_id res chain seq x y z
N MET A 1 -94.74 -1.86 -35.21
CA MET A 1 -94.90 -0.48 -35.69
C MET A 1 -93.71 0.33 -35.24
N ILE A 2 -93.04 0.97 -36.19
CA ILE A 2 -92.23 2.23 -36.06
C ILE A 2 -90.89 2.04 -35.38
N ARG A 3 -89.84 2.04 -36.18
CA ARG A 3 -88.92 3.07 -36.85
C ARG A 3 -87.82 3.58 -35.95
N ASN A 4 -86.64 3.32 -36.48
CA ASN A 4 -85.50 4.27 -36.62
C ASN A 4 -84.92 4.93 -35.37
N SER A 5 -83.63 4.96 -35.22
CA SER A 5 -82.70 5.80 -35.99
C SER A 5 -81.28 5.51 -35.61
N LEU A 6 -80.43 5.57 -36.64
CA LEU A 6 -79.00 5.70 -36.59
C LEU A 6 -78.53 6.92 -35.79
N SER A 7 -77.46 6.81 -35.09
CA SER A 7 -76.50 7.88 -35.03
C SER A 7 -75.15 7.32 -34.51
N GLY A 8 -74.20 7.45 -35.34
CA GLY A 8 -72.83 7.12 -35.06
C GLY A 8 -72.18 8.14 -34.14
N ALA A 9 -71.31 7.68 -33.32
CA ALA A 9 -70.35 8.50 -32.61
C ALA A 9 -68.98 7.85 -32.72
N ALA A 10 -68.12 8.53 -33.44
CA ALA A 10 -66.73 8.16 -33.60
C ALA A 10 -66.01 8.26 -32.28
N LEU A 11 -65.45 7.19 -31.81
CA LEU A 11 -64.49 7.18 -30.68
C LEU A 11 -63.11 7.49 -31.19
N LEU A 12 -62.65 8.76 -31.00
CA LEU A 12 -61.26 9.13 -31.10
C LEU A 12 -60.46 8.44 -29.99
N ALA A 13 -59.62 7.50 -30.38
CA ALA A 13 -58.63 6.92 -29.47
C ALA A 13 -57.48 7.90 -29.29
N LEU A 14 -57.44 8.53 -28.14
CA LEU A 14 -56.34 9.41 -27.72
C LEU A 14 -55.19 8.52 -27.22
N ALA A 15 -54.19 8.29 -28.04
CA ALA A 15 -52.96 7.63 -27.67
C ALA A 15 -52.14 8.55 -26.78
N LEU A 16 -52.14 8.33 -25.48
CA LEU A 16 -51.22 8.98 -24.55
C LEU A 16 -49.83 8.30 -24.65
N LEU A 17 -48.92 9.00 -25.38
CA LEU A 17 -47.50 8.66 -25.29
C LEU A 17 -46.99 9.04 -23.91
N SER A 18 -46.85 8.06 -23.04
CA SER A 18 -46.09 8.21 -21.79
C SER A 18 -44.61 8.17 -22.08
N ALA A 19 -43.97 9.34 -22.22
CA ALA A 19 -42.52 9.49 -22.22
C ALA A 19 -42.04 9.17 -20.78
N GLY A 20 -41.52 7.97 -20.57
CA GLY A 20 -40.85 7.60 -19.33
C GLY A 20 -39.52 8.40 -19.21
N PRO A 21 -39.12 8.84 -18.00
CA PRO A 21 -37.85 9.52 -17.80
C PRO A 21 -36.72 8.55 -18.15
N ALA A 22 -35.88 8.94 -19.10
CA ALA A 22 -34.62 8.26 -19.40
C ALA A 22 -33.73 8.31 -18.17
N ALA A 23 -33.62 7.20 -17.45
CA ALA A 23 -32.65 7.06 -16.40
C ALA A 23 -31.25 7.18 -17.01
N ALA A 24 -30.60 8.30 -16.76
CA ALA A 24 -29.21 8.52 -17.10
C ALA A 24 -28.37 7.47 -16.35
N GLN A 25 -27.93 6.44 -17.06
CA GLN A 25 -26.97 5.47 -16.54
C GLN A 25 -25.63 6.21 -16.36
N SER A 26 -25.34 6.63 -15.14
CA SER A 26 -24.03 7.12 -14.77
C SER A 26 -23.02 6.01 -15.01
N LYS A 27 -22.08 6.20 -15.95
CA LYS A 27 -20.94 5.31 -16.16
C LYS A 27 -20.24 5.09 -14.80
N PRO A 28 -19.98 3.83 -14.38
CA PRO A 28 -19.22 3.57 -13.17
C PRO A 28 -17.86 4.26 -13.29
N LYS A 29 -17.57 5.15 -12.36
CA LYS A 29 -16.26 5.74 -12.20
C LYS A 29 -15.26 4.61 -12.00
N PRO A 30 -14.15 4.53 -12.77
CA PRO A 30 -13.18 3.46 -12.54
C PRO A 30 -12.69 3.57 -11.10
N HIS A 31 -13.01 2.58 -10.29
CA HIS A 31 -12.43 2.45 -8.96
C HIS A 31 -10.93 2.24 -9.16
N PRO A 32 -10.06 2.93 -8.43
CA PRO A 32 -8.66 2.58 -8.45
C PRO A 32 -8.58 1.09 -8.10
N LYS A 33 -8.01 0.28 -8.99
CA LYS A 33 -7.74 -1.13 -8.73
C LYS A 33 -6.93 -1.16 -7.43
N THR A 34 -7.59 -1.54 -6.33
CA THR A 34 -6.90 -1.96 -5.12
C THR A 34 -5.93 -3.03 -5.58
N ALA A 35 -4.65 -2.76 -5.52
CA ALA A 35 -3.63 -3.75 -5.83
C ALA A 35 -3.94 -4.95 -4.95
N ALA A 36 -4.32 -6.06 -5.58
CA ALA A 36 -4.59 -7.31 -4.90
C ALA A 36 -3.44 -7.57 -3.92
N ALA A 37 -3.76 -8.05 -2.72
CA ALA A 37 -2.80 -8.54 -1.74
C ALA A 37 -2.14 -9.84 -2.28
N GLY A 38 -1.46 -9.71 -3.41
CA GLY A 38 -0.48 -10.65 -3.89
C GLY A 38 0.85 -10.28 -3.27
N GLY A 39 1.69 -11.26 -2.93
CA GLY A 39 3.04 -11.01 -2.45
C GLY A 39 3.78 -10.03 -3.37
N PRO A 40 4.83 -9.37 -2.89
CA PRO A 40 5.54 -8.35 -3.65
C PRO A 40 5.96 -8.94 -4.99
N ALA A 41 5.74 -8.19 -6.05
CA ALA A 41 6.27 -8.59 -7.34
C ALA A 41 7.77 -8.84 -7.19
N SER A 42 8.28 -9.92 -7.75
CA SER A 42 9.70 -10.30 -7.68
C SER A 42 10.65 -9.14 -8.06
N ALA A 43 10.18 -8.25 -8.94
CA ALA A 43 10.87 -7.04 -9.33
C ALA A 43 11.07 -6.05 -8.15
N GLN A 44 10.06 -5.84 -7.31
CA GLN A 44 10.16 -4.94 -6.15
C GLN A 44 11.19 -5.46 -5.14
N VAL A 45 11.17 -6.75 -4.85
CA VAL A 45 12.17 -7.40 -3.97
C VAL A 45 13.57 -7.28 -4.56
N ALA A 46 13.73 -7.46 -5.89
CA ALA A 46 15.03 -7.33 -6.55
C ALA A 46 15.59 -5.89 -6.51
N GLN A 47 14.74 -4.88 -6.67
CA GLN A 47 15.16 -3.47 -6.53
C GLN A 47 15.50 -3.16 -5.08
N GLY A 48 14.70 -3.60 -4.12
CA GLY A 48 14.96 -3.43 -2.70
C GLY A 48 16.29 -4.05 -2.27
N LYS A 49 16.65 -5.22 -2.82
CA LYS A 49 17.97 -5.83 -2.59
C LYS A 49 19.12 -4.93 -3.05
N LYS A 50 18.97 -4.23 -4.19
CA LYS A 50 20.01 -3.29 -4.65
C LYS A 50 20.19 -2.13 -3.67
N VAL A 51 19.09 -1.53 -3.21
CA VAL A 51 19.11 -0.45 -2.21
C VAL A 51 19.75 -0.95 -0.91
N PHE A 52 19.36 -2.12 -0.44
CA PHE A 52 19.94 -2.75 0.75
C PHE A 52 21.45 -2.95 0.61
N THR A 53 21.89 -3.51 -0.50
CA THR A 53 23.31 -3.75 -0.76
C THR A 53 24.14 -2.45 -0.75
N GLN A 54 23.56 -1.37 -1.25
CA GLN A 54 24.25 -0.09 -1.37
C GLN A 54 24.34 0.67 -0.05
N TYR A 55 23.28 0.62 0.78
CA TYR A 55 23.17 1.52 1.94
C TYR A 55 23.09 0.83 3.30
N CYS A 56 22.71 -0.45 3.35
CA CYS A 56 22.38 -1.14 4.60
C CYS A 56 23.33 -2.29 4.93
N LEU A 57 23.93 -2.88 3.89
CA LEU A 57 24.75 -4.10 3.99
C LEU A 57 25.88 -4.00 5.00
N THR A 58 26.58 -2.86 5.04
CA THR A 58 27.75 -2.66 5.90
C THR A 58 27.40 -2.85 7.39
N CYS A 59 26.24 -2.38 7.82
CA CYS A 59 25.82 -2.45 9.22
C CYS A 59 24.97 -3.70 9.50
N HIS A 60 24.06 -4.06 8.59
CA HIS A 60 23.11 -5.15 8.83
C HIS A 60 23.54 -6.51 8.27
N GLN A 61 24.69 -6.58 7.60
CA GLN A 61 25.27 -7.77 6.99
C GLN A 61 24.39 -8.39 5.89
N ALA A 62 24.99 -9.26 5.07
CA ALA A 62 24.32 -9.87 3.92
C ALA A 62 23.19 -10.83 4.30
N ASP A 63 23.25 -11.41 5.48
CA ASP A 63 22.29 -12.33 6.06
C ASP A 63 21.23 -11.62 6.93
N GLY A 64 21.35 -10.30 7.12
CA GLY A 64 20.48 -9.53 8.00
C GLY A 64 20.73 -9.77 9.49
N GLY A 65 21.85 -10.42 9.86
CA GLY A 65 22.19 -10.76 11.24
C GLY A 65 22.69 -9.58 12.08
N GLY A 66 23.13 -8.50 11.41
CA GLY A 66 23.71 -7.36 12.09
C GLY A 66 25.09 -7.65 12.67
N VAL A 67 25.49 -6.88 13.66
CA VAL A 67 26.75 -7.06 14.41
C VAL A 67 26.43 -7.05 15.91
N PRO A 68 26.71 -8.12 16.65
CA PRO A 68 26.42 -8.22 18.08
C PRO A 68 26.83 -6.99 18.87
N ASN A 69 26.00 -6.55 19.78
CA ASN A 69 26.15 -5.36 20.64
C ASN A 69 26.36 -4.02 19.89
N MET A 70 26.34 -4.02 18.56
CA MET A 70 26.52 -2.82 17.74
C MET A 70 25.30 -2.54 16.87
N ASN A 71 25.12 -3.34 15.82
CA ASN A 71 24.07 -3.12 14.83
C ASN A 71 23.00 -4.23 14.94
N PRO A 72 21.74 -3.88 15.16
CA PRO A 72 20.71 -4.88 15.43
C PRO A 72 20.42 -5.76 14.21
N PRO A 73 20.03 -7.03 14.45
CA PRO A 73 19.57 -7.92 13.39
C PRO A 73 18.25 -7.42 12.79
N LEU A 74 18.04 -7.77 11.53
CA LEU A 74 16.77 -7.56 10.82
C LEU A 74 15.90 -8.84 10.79
N ILE A 75 16.40 -9.92 11.40
CA ILE A 75 15.79 -11.24 11.37
C ILE A 75 14.67 -11.33 12.38
N GLN A 76 13.43 -11.38 11.92
CA GLN A 76 12.23 -11.64 12.71
C GLN A 76 12.08 -10.75 13.96
N THR A 77 12.51 -9.48 13.85
CA THR A 77 12.34 -8.50 14.92
C THR A 77 10.96 -7.88 14.88
N THR A 78 10.47 -7.39 16.02
CA THR A 78 9.21 -6.64 16.11
C THR A 78 9.27 -5.32 15.35
N TYR A 79 10.46 -4.76 15.15
CA TYR A 79 10.67 -3.57 14.32
C TYR A 79 10.39 -3.86 12.84
N VAL A 80 10.92 -4.96 12.32
CA VAL A 80 10.77 -5.32 10.90
C VAL A 80 9.38 -5.88 10.60
N LEU A 81 8.83 -6.72 11.47
CA LEU A 81 7.56 -7.41 11.23
C LEU A 81 6.35 -6.59 11.66
N GLY A 82 6.53 -5.60 12.53
CA GLY A 82 5.48 -4.79 13.13
C GLY A 82 4.98 -3.65 12.24
N ASP A 83 4.72 -2.52 12.89
CA ASP A 83 4.12 -1.33 12.27
C ASP A 83 5.00 -0.74 11.16
N LYS A 84 4.39 -0.57 9.99
CA LYS A 84 5.09 -0.07 8.80
C LYS A 84 5.44 1.41 8.92
N ALA A 85 4.59 2.22 9.53
CA ALA A 85 4.82 3.66 9.64
C ALA A 85 6.04 3.92 10.55
N ARG A 86 6.15 3.19 11.67
CA ARG A 86 7.34 3.22 12.53
C ARG A 86 8.60 2.81 11.76
N LEU A 87 8.53 1.72 11.00
CA LEU A 87 9.68 1.23 10.24
C LEU A 87 10.12 2.22 9.15
N VAL A 88 9.17 2.84 8.46
CA VAL A 88 9.44 3.93 7.50
C VAL A 88 10.05 5.14 8.20
N GLY A 89 9.52 5.52 9.37
CA GLY A 89 10.06 6.62 10.18
C GLY A 89 11.52 6.40 10.55
N ILE A 90 11.91 5.18 10.93
CA ILE A 90 13.30 4.82 11.21
C ILE A 90 14.20 5.04 9.99
N ILE A 91 13.76 4.68 8.79
CA ILE A 91 14.54 4.95 7.57
C ILE A 91 14.65 6.46 7.30
N LEU A 92 13.56 7.20 7.50
CA LEU A 92 13.55 8.64 7.20
C LEU A 92 14.37 9.48 8.17
N HIS A 93 14.32 9.13 9.45
CA HIS A 93 14.87 9.97 10.53
C HIS A 93 16.10 9.37 11.22
N GLY A 94 16.41 8.11 10.91
CA GLY A 94 17.42 7.36 11.65
C GLY A 94 16.89 6.85 12.99
N PHE A 95 17.79 6.30 13.78
CA PHE A 95 17.46 5.75 15.08
C PHE A 95 18.68 5.80 16.01
N SER A 96 18.51 6.37 17.21
CA SER A 96 19.60 6.58 18.17
C SER A 96 19.31 6.04 19.57
N GLU A 97 18.15 5.41 19.77
CA GLU A 97 17.79 4.83 21.05
C GLU A 97 18.43 3.46 21.21
N GLN A 98 18.83 3.13 22.44
CA GLN A 98 19.22 1.77 22.75
C GLN A 98 18.01 0.84 22.64
N VAL A 99 18.20 -0.31 22.02
CA VAL A 99 17.16 -1.34 21.90
C VAL A 99 17.66 -2.67 22.44
N ASP A 100 16.77 -3.42 23.05
CA ASP A 100 16.98 -4.82 23.37
C ASP A 100 16.26 -5.69 22.34
N ILE A 101 17.00 -6.61 21.74
CA ILE A 101 16.44 -7.58 20.79
C ILE A 101 16.90 -8.97 21.24
N LYS A 102 15.96 -9.76 21.72
CA LYS A 102 16.20 -11.12 22.21
C LYS A 102 17.23 -11.19 23.37
N GLY A 103 17.23 -10.19 24.24
CA GLY A 103 18.12 -10.11 25.38
C GLY A 103 19.51 -9.57 25.08
N GLU A 104 19.73 -9.05 23.87
CA GLU A 104 20.97 -8.39 23.48
C GLU A 104 20.73 -6.90 23.24
N ALA A 105 21.55 -6.06 23.86
CA ALA A 105 21.45 -4.60 23.75
C ALA A 105 22.25 -4.09 22.54
N TYR A 106 21.61 -3.18 21.77
CA TYR A 106 22.20 -2.53 20.61
C TYR A 106 22.08 -1.02 20.78
N ASN A 107 23.16 -0.29 20.56
CA ASN A 107 23.23 1.15 20.84
C ASN A 107 23.89 1.98 19.74
N ASN A 108 24.26 1.39 18.61
CA ASN A 108 24.79 2.17 17.49
C ASN A 108 23.68 3.04 16.87
N VAL A 109 24.10 4.25 16.51
CA VAL A 109 23.21 5.18 15.79
C VAL A 109 23.03 4.71 14.35
N MET A 110 21.78 4.51 13.96
CA MET A 110 21.40 4.32 12.55
C MET A 110 21.17 5.69 11.91
N PRO A 111 21.95 6.09 10.89
CA PRO A 111 21.75 7.37 10.24
C PRO A 111 20.43 7.44 9.47
N ALA A 112 19.93 8.65 9.27
CA ALA A 112 18.77 8.91 8.43
C ALA A 112 19.09 8.62 6.95
N HIS A 113 18.12 8.06 6.23
CA HIS A 113 18.18 7.79 4.79
C HIS A 113 17.07 8.53 4.03
N ASN A 114 16.75 9.75 4.47
CA ASN A 114 15.67 10.58 3.90
C ASN A 114 15.95 11.03 2.47
N PHE A 115 17.18 10.92 1.99
CA PHE A 115 17.57 11.16 0.60
C PHE A 115 17.05 10.09 -0.37
N LEU A 116 16.65 8.91 0.13
CA LEU A 116 16.02 7.88 -0.70
C LEU A 116 14.61 8.32 -1.11
N THR A 117 14.23 8.01 -2.35
CA THR A 117 12.87 8.26 -2.83
C THR A 117 11.86 7.34 -2.14
N ASP A 118 10.57 7.73 -2.16
CA ASP A 118 9.50 6.90 -1.58
C ASP A 118 9.45 5.51 -2.20
N ALA A 119 9.70 5.40 -3.50
CA ALA A 119 9.78 4.10 -4.18
C ALA A 119 10.97 3.26 -3.69
N GLN A 120 12.15 3.86 -3.54
CA GLN A 120 13.32 3.15 -3.05
C GLN A 120 13.16 2.65 -1.61
N ILE A 121 12.53 3.46 -0.74
CA ILE A 121 12.23 3.04 0.64
C ILE A 121 11.19 1.90 0.64
N ALA A 122 10.15 2.01 -0.18
CA ALA A 122 9.14 0.96 -0.31
C ALA A 122 9.74 -0.38 -0.78
N ASP A 123 10.61 -0.33 -1.79
CA ASP A 123 11.31 -1.50 -2.31
C ASP A 123 12.27 -2.10 -1.28
N LEU A 124 13.08 -1.26 -0.62
CA LEU A 124 13.98 -1.65 0.46
C LEU A 124 13.23 -2.38 1.58
N LEU A 125 12.19 -1.76 2.12
CA LEU A 125 11.44 -2.33 3.24
C LEU A 125 10.66 -3.58 2.83
N THR A 126 10.18 -3.64 1.60
CA THR A 126 9.59 -4.86 1.05
C THR A 126 10.63 -5.98 0.98
N TYR A 127 11.83 -5.71 0.49
CA TYR A 127 12.92 -6.69 0.49
C TYR A 127 13.23 -7.19 1.90
N VAL A 128 13.46 -6.30 2.87
CA VAL A 128 13.78 -6.67 4.25
C VAL A 128 12.67 -7.50 4.87
N ARG A 129 11.39 -7.14 4.65
CA ARG A 129 10.21 -7.84 5.20
C ARG A 129 9.94 -9.21 4.57
N HIS A 130 10.61 -9.53 3.45
CA HIS A 130 10.48 -10.81 2.74
C HIS A 130 11.79 -11.61 2.67
N SER A 131 12.88 -11.06 3.21
CA SER A 131 14.20 -11.71 3.25
C SER A 131 14.54 -12.16 4.68
N PHE A 132 15.64 -12.83 4.85
CA PHE A 132 16.17 -13.22 6.17
C PHE A 132 15.20 -14.07 7.00
N GLY A 133 14.34 -14.86 6.34
CA GLY A 133 13.28 -15.64 7.01
C GLY A 133 12.06 -14.83 7.45
N ASN A 134 12.02 -13.54 7.15
CA ASN A 134 10.88 -12.68 7.42
C ASN A 134 9.71 -12.99 6.48
N LYS A 135 8.48 -12.93 7.02
CA LYS A 135 7.23 -13.13 6.27
C LYS A 135 6.22 -12.08 6.70
N ALA A 136 6.31 -10.88 6.10
CA ALA A 136 5.41 -9.78 6.42
C ALA A 136 4.95 -9.06 5.15
N SER A 137 3.89 -8.27 5.23
CA SER A 137 3.31 -7.58 4.07
C SER A 137 4.29 -6.57 3.46
N ALA A 138 4.22 -6.40 2.14
CA ALA A 138 4.97 -5.38 1.40
C ALA A 138 4.65 -3.96 1.89
N VAL A 139 5.58 -3.05 1.65
CA VAL A 139 5.41 -1.61 1.86
C VAL A 139 5.23 -0.95 0.50
N SER A 140 4.24 -0.07 0.36
CA SER A 140 3.99 0.69 -0.86
C SER A 140 4.61 2.09 -0.80
N ALA A 141 4.93 2.67 -1.95
CA ALA A 141 5.41 4.05 -2.03
C ALA A 141 4.39 5.07 -1.49
N ALA A 142 3.09 4.76 -1.57
CA ALA A 142 2.04 5.60 -1.00
C ALA A 142 2.09 5.63 0.53
N GLU A 143 2.37 4.49 1.19
CA GLU A 143 2.57 4.41 2.65
C GLU A 143 3.80 5.23 3.07
N VAL A 144 4.91 5.11 2.34
CA VAL A 144 6.11 5.91 2.60
C VAL A 144 5.85 7.39 2.46
N LYS A 145 5.19 7.81 1.37
CA LYS A 145 4.81 9.21 1.13
C LYS A 145 3.94 9.77 2.26
N ALA A 146 2.99 8.99 2.75
CA ALA A 146 2.12 9.41 3.84
C ALA A 146 2.90 9.67 5.14
N VAL A 147 3.85 8.78 5.49
CA VAL A 147 4.71 8.97 6.68
C VAL A 147 5.62 10.18 6.53
N ARG A 148 6.25 10.34 5.36
CA ARG A 148 7.11 11.51 5.07
C ARG A 148 6.35 12.83 5.17
N ALA A 149 5.12 12.88 4.65
CA ALA A 149 4.27 14.07 4.71
C ALA A 149 3.80 14.39 6.15
N ALA A 150 3.65 13.37 7.00
CA ALA A 150 3.26 13.54 8.39
C ALA A 150 4.42 14.04 9.28
N GLY A 151 5.65 14.06 8.80
CA GLY A 151 6.84 14.48 9.56
C GLY A 151 7.15 13.58 10.76
N LYS A 152 6.73 12.33 10.70
CA LYS A 152 6.85 11.33 11.79
C LYS A 152 7.93 10.32 11.48
#